data_262ab715ed6259244a2e7778e8cd45b9
#
_entry.id   262ab715ed6259244a2e7778e8cd45b9
#
_cell.length_a   1.000
_cell.length_b   1.000
_cell.length_c   1.000
_cell.angle_alpha   90.00
_cell.angle_beta   90.00
_cell.angle_gamma   90.00
#
_symmetry.space_group_name_H-M   'P 1'
#
loop_
_entity.id
_entity.type
_entity.pdbx_description
1 polymer ?
#
loop_
_entity_poly.entity_id
_entity_poly.type
_entity_poly.pdbx_seq_one_letter_code
_entity_poly.pdbx_strand_id
1 'polypeptide(L)'
;ILIATDAYFPQVNGVVRTLHETGQVLKKQGHLVEYITPDLFLTFPMPKYNEIRISINVWPRVGSLIKKIKPDAIHIATEGPIGTMARRYCLKNKLKFTTSFHTRFDKYLKLYFPIIPAKWAEKFLANFHNKAERILVTTESMRKELIDIGIDNNKMITWTRGGNHGAFKSPKKIDLPHKRPIWIYVGRVAVEKNIRAFLECDLEGTKIIIGKGPDLKKLKKEFPKDIFLGEKTNGELASHFASSDVFVFPSKTDTFGIVVTEALNCGTPVAAYPVPGPKDIFEGSKINCLDDDLKVSAQKALKVDRNDCLEFAKKFTWEETAKIFFNNISPNH
;
A
#
# COMPACT_ATOMS: atom_id res chain seq x y z
N ILE A 1 1.45 22.75 -0.71
CA ILE A 1 1.80 21.43 -1.32
C ILE A 1 0.57 20.95 -2.09
N LEU A 2 0.76 20.52 -3.34
CA LEU A 2 -0.28 19.88 -4.15
C LEU A 2 0.06 18.41 -4.37
N ILE A 3 -0.91 17.52 -4.13
CA ILE A 3 -0.82 16.08 -4.42
C ILE A 3 -1.82 15.73 -5.53
N ALA A 4 -1.32 15.31 -6.69
CA ALA A 4 -2.14 14.84 -7.81
C ALA A 4 -2.16 13.30 -7.83
N THR A 5 -3.34 12.69 -7.79
CA THR A 5 -3.49 11.23 -7.67
C THR A 5 -4.76 10.72 -8.35
N ASP A 6 -4.66 9.54 -8.98
CA ASP A 6 -5.80 8.79 -9.53
C ASP A 6 -6.41 7.81 -8.49
N ALA A 7 -5.78 7.67 -7.33
CA ALA A 7 -6.24 6.83 -6.23
C ALA A 7 -6.52 7.66 -4.99
N TYR A 8 -7.81 7.85 -4.66
CA TYR A 8 -8.25 8.54 -3.44
C TYR A 8 -9.61 7.99 -2.98
N PHE A 9 -10.13 8.50 -1.85
CA PHE A 9 -11.44 8.08 -1.37
C PHE A 9 -12.52 8.18 -2.46
N PRO A 10 -13.51 7.27 -2.48
CA PRO A 10 -13.83 6.21 -1.50
C PRO A 10 -13.03 4.91 -1.65
N GLN A 11 -12.00 4.84 -2.49
CA GLN A 11 -11.15 3.66 -2.60
C GLN A 11 -10.44 3.38 -1.27
N VAL A 12 -10.35 2.09 -0.89
CA VAL A 12 -9.63 1.63 0.31
C VAL A 12 -8.43 0.79 -0.13
N ASN A 13 -7.26 1.41 -0.17
CA ASN A 13 -6.01 0.74 -0.52
C ASN A 13 -4.79 1.45 0.09
N GLY A 14 -3.62 0.85 -0.01
CA GLY A 14 -2.37 1.37 0.57
C GLY A 14 -1.95 2.75 0.03
N VAL A 15 -2.25 3.06 -1.23
CA VAL A 15 -1.94 4.36 -1.85
C VAL A 15 -2.76 5.47 -1.19
N VAL A 16 -4.08 5.27 -1.14
CA VAL A 16 -5.01 6.21 -0.50
C VAL A 16 -4.63 6.46 0.95
N ARG A 17 -4.37 5.38 1.72
CA ARG A 17 -3.94 5.47 3.11
C ARG A 17 -2.65 6.29 3.24
N THR A 18 -1.64 5.98 2.44
CA THR A 18 -0.36 6.69 2.48
C THR A 18 -0.53 8.18 2.25
N LEU A 19 -1.23 8.56 1.18
CA LEU A 19 -1.40 9.97 0.83
C LEU A 19 -2.24 10.72 1.86
N HIS A 20 -3.30 10.07 2.38
CA HIS A 20 -4.16 10.65 3.40
C HIS A 20 -3.42 10.90 4.71
N GLU A 21 -2.81 9.86 5.29
CA GLU A 21 -2.13 9.97 6.59
C GLU A 21 -0.93 10.93 6.51
N THR A 22 -0.13 10.86 5.44
CA THR A 22 0.94 11.84 5.20
C THR A 22 0.40 13.26 5.17
N GLY A 23 -0.66 13.51 4.42
CA GLY A 23 -1.29 14.83 4.34
C GLY A 23 -1.89 15.29 5.67
N GLN A 24 -2.48 14.39 6.47
CA GLN A 24 -2.99 14.74 7.80
C GLN A 24 -1.87 15.18 8.76
N VAL A 25 -0.72 14.49 8.74
CA VAL A 25 0.44 14.89 9.56
C VAL A 25 0.94 16.26 9.12
N LEU A 26 1.12 16.49 7.81
CA LEU A 26 1.57 17.77 7.28
C LEU A 26 0.62 18.92 7.61
N LYS A 27 -0.70 18.69 7.52
CA LYS A 27 -1.71 19.68 7.92
C LYS A 27 -1.61 20.03 9.42
N LYS A 28 -1.38 19.03 10.29
CA LYS A 28 -1.14 19.27 11.73
C LYS A 28 0.14 20.06 12.00
N GLN A 29 1.11 20.00 11.11
CA GLN A 29 2.35 20.76 11.16
C GLN A 29 2.20 22.20 10.56
N GLY A 30 0.99 22.59 10.15
CA GLY A 30 0.70 23.92 9.63
C GLY A 30 0.86 24.08 8.11
N HIS A 31 1.10 23.00 7.36
CA HIS A 31 1.21 23.06 5.91
C HIS A 31 -0.17 23.00 5.24
N LEU A 32 -0.36 23.79 4.19
CA LEU A 32 -1.52 23.66 3.30
C LEU A 32 -1.29 22.50 2.34
N VAL A 33 -2.17 21.50 2.38
CA VAL A 33 -2.11 20.33 1.51
C VAL A 33 -3.41 20.23 0.71
N GLU A 34 -3.29 20.44 -0.58
CA GLU A 34 -4.37 20.37 -1.56
C GLU A 34 -4.26 19.10 -2.39
N TYR A 35 -5.39 18.61 -2.89
CA TYR A 35 -5.45 17.39 -3.67
C TYR A 35 -6.16 17.59 -5.00
N ILE A 36 -5.63 16.98 -6.06
CA ILE A 36 -6.37 16.76 -7.32
C ILE A 36 -6.63 15.26 -7.41
N THR A 37 -7.90 14.89 -7.30
CA THR A 37 -8.41 13.53 -7.07
C THR A 37 -9.55 13.18 -8.03
N PRO A 38 -9.91 11.90 -8.22
CA PRO A 38 -10.93 11.48 -9.18
C PRO A 38 -12.31 12.09 -9.00
N ASP A 39 -12.70 12.46 -7.77
CA ASP A 39 -13.99 13.09 -7.47
C ASP A 39 -14.18 14.47 -8.12
N LEU A 40 -13.10 15.12 -8.53
CA LEU A 40 -13.13 16.37 -9.29
C LEU A 40 -13.46 16.18 -10.77
N PHE A 41 -13.59 14.96 -11.25
CA PHE A 41 -13.72 14.63 -12.68
C PHE A 41 -14.88 13.67 -12.93
N LEU A 42 -15.27 13.53 -14.20
CA LEU A 42 -16.11 12.42 -14.61
C LEU A 42 -15.28 11.14 -14.57
N THR A 43 -15.86 10.07 -14.04
CA THR A 43 -15.15 8.81 -13.88
C THR A 43 -16.01 7.64 -14.36
N PHE A 44 -15.36 6.58 -14.84
CA PHE A 44 -16.01 5.30 -15.09
C PHE A 44 -15.27 4.17 -14.37
N PRO A 45 -15.96 3.08 -13.98
CA PRO A 45 -15.34 1.97 -13.28
C PRO A 45 -14.37 1.22 -14.22
N MET A 46 -13.22 0.84 -13.69
CA MET A 46 -12.28 -0.02 -14.41
C MET A 46 -12.89 -1.42 -14.58
N PRO A 47 -12.86 -2.01 -15.81
CA PRO A 47 -13.31 -3.38 -16.01
C PRO A 47 -12.65 -4.35 -15.04
N LYS A 48 -13.42 -5.24 -14.40
CA LYS A 48 -13.03 -6.20 -13.34
C LYS A 48 -12.67 -5.57 -11.98
N TYR A 49 -12.52 -4.25 -11.88
CA TYR A 49 -12.17 -3.51 -10.66
C TYR A 49 -13.06 -2.30 -10.48
N ASN A 50 -14.34 -2.51 -10.24
CA ASN A 50 -15.35 -1.44 -10.17
C ASN A 50 -15.04 -0.38 -9.10
N GLU A 51 -14.25 -0.71 -8.09
CA GLU A 51 -13.77 0.23 -7.07
C GLU A 51 -12.69 1.18 -7.59
N ILE A 52 -11.96 0.81 -8.65
CA ILE A 52 -10.98 1.69 -9.30
C ILE A 52 -11.71 2.49 -10.36
N ARG A 53 -11.70 3.81 -10.21
CA ARG A 53 -12.37 4.71 -11.13
C ARG A 53 -11.35 5.44 -11.99
N ILE A 54 -11.52 5.34 -13.31
CA ILE A 54 -10.67 6.00 -14.29
C ILE A 54 -11.27 7.38 -14.58
N SER A 55 -10.50 8.42 -14.34
CA SER A 55 -10.91 9.80 -14.62
C SER A 55 -10.82 10.11 -16.11
N ILE A 56 -11.88 10.71 -16.64
CA ILE A 56 -11.94 11.26 -18.00
C ILE A 56 -12.09 12.79 -17.91
N ASN A 57 -12.10 13.51 -19.01
CA ASN A 57 -12.14 14.98 -19.04
C ASN A 57 -11.05 15.67 -18.18
N VAL A 58 -9.93 14.99 -17.93
CA VAL A 58 -8.82 15.53 -17.13
C VAL A 58 -8.07 16.66 -17.83
N TRP A 59 -8.04 16.67 -19.17
CA TRP A 59 -7.48 17.76 -19.97
C TRP A 59 -8.59 18.73 -20.43
N PRO A 60 -8.40 20.06 -20.35
CA PRO A 60 -7.27 20.84 -19.76
C PRO A 60 -7.42 21.10 -18.26
N ARG A 61 -8.42 20.48 -17.60
CA ARG A 61 -8.90 20.80 -16.26
C ARG A 61 -7.84 20.65 -15.17
N VAL A 62 -7.00 19.61 -15.23
CA VAL A 62 -5.90 19.41 -14.26
C VAL A 62 -4.95 20.61 -14.29
N GLY A 63 -4.53 21.06 -15.48
CA GLY A 63 -3.65 22.23 -15.61
C GLY A 63 -4.30 23.53 -15.08
N SER A 64 -5.57 23.71 -15.30
CA SER A 64 -6.33 24.88 -14.78
C SER A 64 -6.39 24.86 -13.26
N LEU A 65 -6.58 23.70 -12.63
CA LEU A 65 -6.56 23.54 -11.19
C LEU A 65 -5.17 23.86 -10.61
N ILE A 66 -4.10 23.32 -11.19
CA ILE A 66 -2.73 23.62 -10.75
C ILE A 66 -2.46 25.12 -10.84
N LYS A 67 -2.85 25.79 -11.95
CA LYS A 67 -2.69 27.23 -12.13
C LYS A 67 -3.49 28.05 -11.09
N LYS A 68 -4.68 27.58 -10.70
CA LYS A 68 -5.53 28.23 -9.69
C LYS A 68 -4.95 28.08 -8.28
N ILE A 69 -4.48 26.89 -7.93
CA ILE A 69 -3.95 26.56 -6.59
C ILE A 69 -2.59 27.27 -6.35
N LYS A 70 -1.77 27.43 -7.39
CA LYS A 70 -0.42 28.01 -7.32
C LYS A 70 0.42 27.36 -6.20
N PRO A 71 0.63 26.04 -6.26
CA PRO A 71 1.30 25.33 -5.17
C PRO A 71 2.81 25.61 -5.16
N ASP A 72 3.39 25.70 -3.96
CA ASP A 72 4.85 25.81 -3.78
C ASP A 72 5.57 24.51 -4.18
N ALA A 73 4.96 23.37 -3.98
CA ALA A 73 5.50 22.06 -4.35
C ALA A 73 4.40 21.15 -4.94
N ILE A 74 4.76 20.34 -5.93
CA ILE A 74 3.86 19.44 -6.63
C ILE A 74 4.36 18.00 -6.50
N HIS A 75 3.51 17.11 -5.99
CA HIS A 75 3.74 15.69 -5.94
C HIS A 75 2.72 14.95 -6.82
N ILE A 76 3.20 14.12 -7.74
CA ILE A 76 2.38 13.30 -8.62
C ILE A 76 2.48 11.86 -8.13
N ALA A 77 1.42 11.38 -7.47
CA ALA A 77 1.46 10.14 -6.72
C ALA A 77 1.14 8.89 -7.55
N THR A 78 0.55 9.05 -8.74
CA THR A 78 0.12 7.94 -9.60
C THR A 78 0.33 8.25 -11.08
N GLU A 79 0.42 7.20 -11.91
CA GLU A 79 0.70 7.29 -13.33
C GLU A 79 -0.55 7.34 -14.22
N GLY A 80 -1.74 7.38 -13.61
CA GLY A 80 -3.02 7.40 -14.30
C GLY A 80 -3.30 8.72 -15.04
N PRO A 81 -4.53 8.92 -15.52
CA PRO A 81 -4.90 10.09 -16.32
C PRO A 81 -4.63 11.43 -15.62
N ILE A 82 -4.94 11.55 -14.31
CA ILE A 82 -4.69 12.77 -13.52
C ILE A 82 -3.18 13.01 -13.42
N GLY A 83 -2.41 12.00 -13.02
CA GLY A 83 -0.96 12.10 -12.88
C GLY A 83 -0.28 12.41 -14.20
N THR A 84 -0.70 11.78 -15.29
CA THR A 84 -0.16 12.05 -16.65
C THR A 84 -0.43 13.50 -17.07
N MET A 85 -1.62 14.04 -16.80
CA MET A 85 -1.93 15.42 -17.16
C MET A 85 -1.23 16.42 -16.26
N ALA A 86 -1.09 16.14 -14.96
CA ALA A 86 -0.29 16.96 -14.05
C ALA A 86 1.18 17.02 -14.49
N ARG A 87 1.77 15.86 -14.81
CA ARG A 87 3.13 15.77 -15.34
C ARG A 87 3.29 16.58 -16.64
N ARG A 88 2.37 16.43 -17.61
CA ARG A 88 2.41 17.19 -18.86
C ARG A 88 2.33 18.69 -18.61
N TYR A 89 1.49 19.13 -17.69
CA TYR A 89 1.39 20.55 -17.32
C TYR A 89 2.69 21.05 -16.70
N CYS A 90 3.26 20.31 -15.75
CA CYS A 90 4.54 20.69 -15.11
C CYS A 90 5.67 20.81 -16.14
N LEU A 91 5.83 19.82 -17.01
CA LEU A 91 6.87 19.86 -18.05
C LEU A 91 6.69 21.04 -19.00
N LYS A 92 5.45 21.33 -19.45
CA LYS A 92 5.17 22.46 -20.35
C LYS A 92 5.49 23.81 -19.70
N ASN A 93 5.25 23.93 -18.39
CA ASN A 93 5.45 25.19 -17.65
C ASN A 93 6.79 25.24 -16.88
N LYS A 94 7.69 24.28 -17.11
CA LYS A 94 9.01 24.15 -16.43
C LYS A 94 8.91 24.11 -14.90
N LEU A 95 7.82 23.57 -14.36
CA LEU A 95 7.61 23.38 -12.93
C LEU A 95 8.32 22.09 -12.47
N LYS A 96 9.01 22.18 -11.34
CA LYS A 96 9.56 21.01 -10.65
C LYS A 96 8.43 20.19 -10.05
N PHE A 97 8.60 18.88 -10.03
CA PHE A 97 7.66 17.97 -9.38
C PHE A 97 8.38 16.72 -8.89
N THR A 98 7.79 16.07 -7.92
CA THR A 98 8.22 14.76 -7.44
C THR A 98 7.18 13.70 -7.78
N THR A 99 7.58 12.44 -7.81
CA THR A 99 6.67 11.32 -8.02
C THR A 99 6.83 10.28 -6.92
N SER A 100 5.87 9.38 -6.80
CA SER A 100 6.01 8.18 -5.97
C SER A 100 5.65 6.93 -6.74
N PHE A 101 6.33 5.84 -6.40
CA PHE A 101 6.07 4.53 -6.95
C PHE A 101 5.39 3.67 -5.88
N HIS A 102 4.11 3.34 -6.10
CA HIS A 102 3.30 2.62 -5.13
C HIS A 102 3.01 1.17 -5.52
N THR A 103 2.93 0.89 -6.81
CA THR A 103 2.43 -0.40 -7.29
C THR A 103 3.17 -0.83 -8.54
N ARG A 104 3.59 -2.08 -8.58
CA ARG A 104 4.16 -2.71 -9.77
C ARG A 104 3.07 -2.93 -10.83
N PHE A 105 2.62 -1.82 -11.41
CA PHE A 105 1.55 -1.81 -12.40
C PHE A 105 1.88 -2.68 -13.63
N ASP A 106 3.14 -2.75 -14.01
CA ASP A 106 3.67 -3.63 -15.05
C ASP A 106 3.42 -5.12 -14.75
N LYS A 107 3.64 -5.56 -13.50
CA LYS A 107 3.33 -6.95 -13.07
C LYS A 107 1.83 -7.20 -13.07
N TYR A 108 1.01 -6.23 -12.65
CA TYR A 108 -0.45 -6.33 -12.70
C TYR A 108 -0.99 -6.34 -14.13
N LEU A 109 -0.45 -5.49 -15.02
CA LEU A 109 -0.84 -5.50 -16.44
C LEU A 109 -0.64 -6.88 -17.06
N LYS A 110 0.46 -7.56 -16.76
CA LYS A 110 0.72 -8.92 -17.25
C LYS A 110 -0.32 -9.94 -16.77
N LEU A 111 -0.82 -9.80 -15.54
CA LEU A 111 -1.85 -10.69 -14.98
C LEU A 111 -3.23 -10.45 -15.62
N TYR A 112 -3.57 -9.19 -15.97
CA TYR A 112 -4.90 -8.82 -16.40
C TYR A 112 -5.02 -8.58 -17.91
N PHE A 113 -3.92 -8.17 -18.53
CA PHE A 113 -3.84 -7.85 -19.96
C PHE A 113 -2.58 -8.49 -20.57
N PRO A 114 -2.53 -9.82 -20.68
CA PRO A 114 -1.34 -10.55 -21.14
C PRO A 114 -0.88 -10.18 -22.56
N ILE A 115 -1.74 -9.50 -23.32
CA ILE A 115 -1.46 -9.02 -24.70
C ILE A 115 -0.52 -7.81 -24.69
N ILE A 116 -0.45 -7.03 -23.59
CA ILE A 116 0.42 -5.86 -23.50
C ILE A 116 1.85 -6.31 -23.15
N PRO A 117 2.86 -6.03 -24.02
CA PRO A 117 4.24 -6.38 -23.72
C PRO A 117 4.75 -5.66 -22.46
N ALA A 118 5.29 -6.43 -21.50
CA ALA A 118 5.79 -5.89 -20.24
C ALA A 118 6.82 -4.75 -20.46
N LYS A 119 7.70 -4.87 -21.46
CA LYS A 119 8.70 -3.86 -21.82
C LYS A 119 8.09 -2.49 -22.16
N TRP A 120 6.87 -2.45 -22.67
CA TRP A 120 6.21 -1.16 -22.96
C TRP A 120 5.75 -0.47 -21.69
N ALA A 121 5.20 -1.25 -20.75
CA ALA A 121 4.82 -0.72 -19.43
C ALA A 121 6.06 -0.24 -18.65
N GLU A 122 7.14 -1.01 -18.66
CA GLU A 122 8.43 -0.64 -18.03
C GLU A 122 8.98 0.65 -18.63
N LYS A 123 9.03 0.76 -19.97
CA LYS A 123 9.48 1.98 -20.65
C LYS A 123 8.60 3.19 -20.36
N PHE A 124 7.28 2.99 -20.26
CA PHE A 124 6.35 4.05 -19.85
C PHE A 124 6.66 4.53 -18.43
N LEU A 125 6.81 3.61 -17.47
CA LEU A 125 7.12 3.90 -16.08
C LEU A 125 8.46 4.65 -15.96
N ALA A 126 9.52 4.15 -16.60
CA ALA A 126 10.82 4.81 -16.59
C ALA A 126 10.73 6.23 -17.18
N ASN A 127 10.08 6.42 -18.33
CA ASN A 127 9.89 7.74 -18.92
C ASN A 127 9.05 8.66 -18.04
N PHE A 128 8.04 8.11 -17.36
CA PHE A 128 7.16 8.89 -16.48
C PHE A 128 7.94 9.44 -15.29
N HIS A 129 8.65 8.58 -14.56
CA HIS A 129 9.31 8.92 -13.31
C HIS A 129 10.63 9.66 -13.50
N ASN A 130 11.44 9.33 -14.51
CA ASN A 130 12.76 9.96 -14.73
C ASN A 130 12.71 11.45 -15.03
N LYS A 131 11.53 12.01 -15.31
CA LYS A 131 11.36 13.47 -15.47
C LYS A 131 11.11 14.20 -14.15
N ALA A 132 10.87 13.49 -13.07
CA ALA A 132 10.74 14.07 -11.74
C ALA A 132 12.11 14.47 -11.16
N GLU A 133 12.10 15.39 -10.20
CA GLU A 133 13.30 15.77 -9.42
C GLU A 133 13.66 14.66 -8.43
N ARG A 134 12.66 14.08 -7.77
CA ARG A 134 12.79 12.96 -6.84
C ARG A 134 11.68 11.96 -7.09
N ILE A 135 11.98 10.70 -6.81
CA ILE A 135 11.07 9.55 -6.95
C ILE A 135 11.00 8.84 -5.60
N LEU A 136 9.86 8.90 -4.94
CA LEU A 136 9.67 8.26 -3.64
C LEU A 136 9.29 6.79 -3.86
N VAL A 137 10.12 5.87 -3.39
CA VAL A 137 9.93 4.41 -3.54
C VAL A 137 9.70 3.76 -2.18
N THR A 138 8.96 2.67 -2.15
CA THR A 138 8.48 2.10 -0.89
C THR A 138 9.56 1.43 -0.05
N THR A 139 10.51 0.73 -0.69
CA THR A 139 11.53 -0.08 -0.02
C THR A 139 12.82 -0.15 -0.85
N GLU A 140 13.91 -0.57 -0.23
CA GLU A 140 15.20 -0.78 -0.93
C GLU A 140 15.14 -1.95 -1.94
N SER A 141 14.41 -3.02 -1.62
CA SER A 141 14.18 -4.10 -2.59
C SER A 141 13.42 -3.60 -3.81
N MET A 142 12.40 -2.75 -3.62
CA MET A 142 11.67 -2.12 -4.71
C MET A 142 12.58 -1.20 -5.53
N ARG A 143 13.44 -0.40 -4.87
CA ARG A 143 14.43 0.45 -5.54
C ARG A 143 15.31 -0.35 -6.50
N LYS A 144 15.83 -1.51 -6.06
CA LYS A 144 16.64 -2.41 -6.90
C LYS A 144 15.85 -2.88 -8.12
N GLU A 145 14.62 -3.37 -7.94
CA GLU A 145 13.77 -3.79 -9.06
C GLU A 145 13.46 -2.65 -10.05
N LEU A 146 13.40 -1.40 -9.59
CA LEU A 146 13.12 -0.24 -10.44
C LEU A 146 14.35 0.21 -11.24
N ILE A 147 15.55 -0.01 -10.73
CA ILE A 147 16.80 0.18 -11.51
C ILE A 147 16.81 -0.73 -12.73
N ASP A 148 16.39 -2.00 -12.57
CA ASP A 148 16.37 -2.99 -13.66
C ASP A 148 15.45 -2.60 -14.82
N ILE A 149 14.42 -1.80 -14.57
CA ILE A 149 13.52 -1.27 -15.60
C ILE A 149 13.91 0.15 -16.09
N GLY A 150 15.07 0.65 -15.69
CA GLY A 150 15.65 1.89 -16.18
C GLY A 150 15.21 3.17 -15.44
N ILE A 151 14.76 3.06 -14.20
CA ILE A 151 14.53 4.24 -13.35
C ILE A 151 15.84 4.71 -12.73
N ASP A 152 16.07 6.02 -12.77
CA ASP A 152 17.33 6.65 -12.32
C ASP A 152 17.51 6.50 -10.80
N ASN A 153 18.51 5.72 -10.42
CA ASN A 153 18.85 5.45 -9.02
C ASN A 153 19.14 6.73 -8.21
N ASN A 154 19.75 7.76 -8.82
CA ASN A 154 20.13 8.99 -8.12
C ASN A 154 18.93 9.84 -7.72
N LYS A 155 17.77 9.60 -8.32
CA LYS A 155 16.51 10.29 -8.02
C LYS A 155 15.64 9.56 -7.01
N MET A 156 15.89 8.28 -6.75
CA MET A 156 15.07 7.46 -5.87
C MET A 156 15.40 7.68 -4.40
N ILE A 157 14.36 7.89 -3.61
CA ILE A 157 14.40 8.03 -2.14
C ILE A 157 13.47 7.00 -1.52
N THR A 158 14.00 6.20 -0.60
CA THR A 158 13.17 5.24 0.13
C THR A 158 12.22 5.98 1.06
N TRP A 159 10.93 5.71 0.88
CA TRP A 159 9.83 6.34 1.59
C TRP A 159 8.98 5.28 2.30
N THR A 160 9.24 5.08 3.58
CA THR A 160 8.57 4.11 4.44
C THR A 160 7.09 4.43 4.67
N ARG A 161 6.38 3.54 5.36
CA ARG A 161 4.95 3.68 5.70
C ARG A 161 4.74 3.48 7.19
N GLY A 162 3.86 4.30 7.75
CA GLY A 162 3.40 4.12 9.11
C GLY A 162 2.33 3.04 9.25
N GLY A 163 2.17 2.53 10.47
CA GLY A 163 1.06 1.65 10.86
C GLY A 163 0.26 2.19 12.06
N ASN A 164 0.75 3.26 12.68
CA ASN A 164 0.28 3.81 13.94
C ASN A 164 -0.87 4.85 13.79
N HIS A 165 -1.95 4.51 13.09
CA HIS A 165 -3.08 5.45 12.91
C HIS A 165 -4.35 4.99 13.64
N GLY A 166 -5.19 5.94 14.00
CA GLY A 166 -6.52 5.69 14.60
C GLY A 166 -6.48 4.62 15.71
N ALA A 167 -7.32 3.62 15.59
CA ALA A 167 -7.47 2.54 16.56
C ALA A 167 -6.24 1.61 16.66
N PHE A 168 -5.35 1.62 15.67
CA PHE A 168 -4.11 0.81 15.71
C PHE A 168 -3.07 1.33 16.70
N LYS A 169 -3.21 2.56 17.20
CA LYS A 169 -2.34 3.09 18.26
C LYS A 169 -2.61 2.46 19.63
N SER A 170 -3.84 2.04 19.88
CA SER A 170 -4.27 1.47 21.16
C SER A 170 -5.44 0.50 20.92
N PRO A 171 -5.16 -0.67 20.32
CA PRO A 171 -6.19 -1.62 19.95
C PRO A 171 -6.82 -2.27 21.19
N LYS A 172 -8.14 -2.41 21.19
CA LYS A 172 -8.85 -3.15 22.25
C LYS A 172 -8.93 -4.62 21.86
N LYS A 173 -8.55 -5.52 22.76
CA LYS A 173 -8.78 -6.95 22.58
C LYS A 173 -10.28 -7.25 22.69
N ILE A 174 -10.73 -8.18 21.87
CA ILE A 174 -12.09 -8.75 21.90
C ILE A 174 -12.01 -10.24 22.12
N ASP A 175 -13.07 -10.83 22.62
CA ASP A 175 -13.20 -12.27 22.65
C ASP A 175 -13.45 -12.80 21.22
N LEU A 176 -12.67 -13.78 20.83
CA LEU A 176 -12.86 -14.53 19.59
C LEU A 176 -13.13 -15.98 19.98
N PRO A 177 -14.42 -16.42 20.01
CA PRO A 177 -14.82 -17.73 20.53
C PRO A 177 -14.49 -18.86 19.55
N HIS A 178 -13.21 -18.95 19.16
CA HIS A 178 -12.72 -19.90 18.16
C HIS A 178 -11.52 -20.70 18.69
N LYS A 179 -11.34 -21.92 18.15
CA LYS A 179 -10.18 -22.77 18.49
C LYS A 179 -8.88 -22.05 18.14
N ARG A 180 -7.98 -21.92 19.12
CA ARG A 180 -6.63 -21.38 18.91
C ARG A 180 -5.67 -22.44 18.39
N PRO A 181 -4.60 -22.03 17.69
CA PRO A 181 -4.24 -20.65 17.32
C PRO A 181 -5.23 -20.04 16.33
N ILE A 182 -5.42 -18.70 16.40
CA ILE A 182 -6.21 -17.93 15.45
C ILE A 182 -5.26 -17.25 14.44
N TRP A 183 -5.38 -17.69 13.20
CA TRP A 183 -4.63 -17.18 12.04
C TRP A 183 -5.51 -16.18 11.30
N ILE A 184 -5.06 -14.94 11.20
CA ILE A 184 -5.86 -13.90 10.54
C ILE A 184 -5.22 -13.49 9.22
N TYR A 185 -6.02 -13.36 8.18
CA TYR A 185 -5.70 -12.65 6.94
C TYR A 185 -6.49 -11.35 6.89
N VAL A 186 -5.85 -10.27 6.48
CA VAL A 186 -6.49 -8.97 6.26
C VAL A 186 -6.05 -8.39 4.94
N GLY A 187 -7.01 -8.04 4.10
CA GLY A 187 -6.74 -7.41 2.82
C GLY A 187 -7.79 -7.72 1.75
N ARG A 188 -7.52 -7.24 0.55
CA ARG A 188 -8.37 -7.51 -0.61
C ARG A 188 -8.40 -9.01 -0.93
N VAL A 189 -9.60 -9.56 -1.13
CA VAL A 189 -9.76 -10.97 -1.49
C VAL A 189 -9.70 -11.13 -3.02
N ALA A 190 -8.48 -11.23 -3.54
CA ALA A 190 -8.18 -11.28 -4.97
C ALA A 190 -6.93 -12.13 -5.27
N VAL A 191 -6.80 -12.57 -6.53
CA VAL A 191 -5.75 -13.50 -6.97
C VAL A 191 -4.33 -13.00 -6.67
N GLU A 192 -4.08 -11.70 -6.82
CA GLU A 192 -2.78 -11.08 -6.58
C GLU A 192 -2.35 -11.13 -5.11
N LYS A 193 -3.30 -11.35 -4.18
CA LYS A 193 -3.03 -11.48 -2.74
C LYS A 193 -2.74 -12.92 -2.32
N ASN A 194 -2.82 -13.88 -3.24
CA ASN A 194 -2.44 -15.27 -3.03
C ASN A 194 -3.08 -15.93 -1.79
N ILE A 195 -4.33 -15.55 -1.46
CA ILE A 195 -5.03 -16.01 -0.24
C ILE A 195 -5.19 -17.52 -0.24
N ARG A 196 -5.31 -18.13 -1.42
CA ARG A 196 -5.42 -19.58 -1.56
C ARG A 196 -4.26 -20.31 -0.88
N ALA A 197 -3.03 -19.82 -0.98
CA ALA A 197 -1.88 -20.42 -0.30
C ALA A 197 -2.04 -20.43 1.23
N PHE A 198 -2.70 -19.42 1.81
CA PHE A 198 -3.04 -19.44 3.23
C PHE A 198 -4.19 -20.41 3.56
N LEU A 199 -5.24 -20.44 2.73
CA LEU A 199 -6.38 -21.35 2.97
C LEU A 199 -6.01 -22.82 2.83
N GLU A 200 -5.14 -23.15 1.87
CA GLU A 200 -4.60 -24.51 1.64
C GLU A 200 -3.51 -24.89 2.65
N CYS A 201 -2.91 -23.92 3.34
CA CYS A 201 -1.87 -24.20 4.33
C CYS A 201 -2.44 -25.05 5.49
N ASP A 202 -1.81 -26.18 5.77
CA ASP A 202 -2.20 -27.10 6.85
C ASP A 202 -1.76 -26.53 8.22
N LEU A 203 -2.63 -25.70 8.80
CA LEU A 203 -2.45 -25.06 10.11
C LEU A 203 -3.59 -25.50 11.04
N GLU A 204 -3.24 -26.03 12.21
CA GLU A 204 -4.23 -26.29 13.26
C GLU A 204 -4.83 -24.99 13.77
N GLY A 205 -6.06 -25.06 14.30
CA GLY A 205 -6.76 -23.89 14.86
C GLY A 205 -7.78 -23.30 13.89
N THR A 206 -7.94 -21.97 13.91
CA THR A 206 -8.98 -21.28 13.15
C THR A 206 -8.39 -20.25 12.21
N LYS A 207 -8.80 -20.27 10.95
CA LYS A 207 -8.44 -19.25 9.96
C LYS A 207 -9.56 -18.22 9.82
N ILE A 208 -9.23 -16.96 9.96
CA ILE A 208 -10.16 -15.82 9.82
C ILE A 208 -9.68 -14.92 8.67
N ILE A 209 -10.59 -14.64 7.74
CA ILE A 209 -10.35 -13.80 6.56
C ILE A 209 -11.17 -12.53 6.66
N ILE A 210 -10.50 -11.37 6.68
CA ILE A 210 -11.14 -10.06 6.71
C ILE A 210 -10.82 -9.31 5.43
N GLY A 211 -11.86 -8.88 4.73
CA GLY A 211 -11.78 -8.10 3.52
C GLY A 211 -12.84 -8.46 2.50
N LYS A 212 -12.83 -7.71 1.40
CA LYS A 212 -13.71 -7.92 0.24
C LYS A 212 -12.87 -8.03 -1.04
N GLY A 213 -13.45 -8.57 -2.09
CA GLY A 213 -12.80 -8.68 -3.39
C GLY A 213 -13.47 -9.69 -4.31
N PRO A 214 -13.01 -9.77 -5.56
CA PRO A 214 -13.66 -10.59 -6.60
C PRO A 214 -13.70 -12.08 -6.26
N ASP A 215 -12.72 -12.61 -5.53
CA ASP A 215 -12.61 -14.04 -5.23
C ASP A 215 -13.36 -14.47 -3.97
N LEU A 216 -13.93 -13.52 -3.19
CA LEU A 216 -14.56 -13.81 -1.90
C LEU A 216 -15.64 -14.90 -1.97
N LYS A 217 -16.58 -14.76 -2.92
CA LYS A 217 -17.68 -15.74 -3.07
C LYS A 217 -17.17 -17.13 -3.43
N LYS A 218 -16.18 -17.21 -4.31
CA LYS A 218 -15.56 -18.45 -4.76
C LYS A 218 -14.83 -19.13 -3.61
N LEU A 219 -13.92 -18.42 -2.94
CA LEU A 219 -13.11 -18.97 -1.85
C LEU A 219 -13.97 -19.38 -0.65
N LYS A 220 -14.99 -18.60 -0.28
CA LYS A 220 -15.94 -18.99 0.78
C LYS A 220 -16.67 -20.30 0.48
N LYS A 221 -16.97 -20.59 -0.79
CA LYS A 221 -17.60 -21.86 -1.21
C LYS A 221 -16.61 -23.03 -1.16
N GLU A 222 -15.36 -22.80 -1.57
CA GLU A 222 -14.32 -23.82 -1.62
C GLU A 222 -13.76 -24.18 -0.22
N PHE A 223 -13.72 -23.20 0.68
CA PHE A 223 -13.19 -23.36 2.05
C PHE A 223 -14.28 -23.07 3.11
N PRO A 224 -15.34 -23.89 3.21
CA PRO A 224 -16.49 -23.63 4.07
C PRO A 224 -16.18 -23.74 5.58
N LYS A 225 -15.05 -24.33 5.95
CA LYS A 225 -14.58 -24.43 7.35
C LYS A 225 -13.91 -23.16 7.86
N ASP A 226 -13.44 -22.29 6.94
CA ASP A 226 -12.75 -21.06 7.29
C ASP A 226 -13.74 -19.91 7.46
N ILE A 227 -13.37 -18.92 8.27
CA ILE A 227 -14.27 -17.84 8.68
C ILE A 227 -14.02 -16.60 7.83
N PHE A 228 -15.00 -16.18 7.05
CA PHE A 228 -14.97 -14.99 6.21
C PHE A 228 -15.86 -13.91 6.80
N LEU A 229 -15.26 -12.87 7.41
CA LEU A 229 -15.98 -11.82 8.11
C LEU A 229 -16.35 -10.61 7.24
N GLY A 230 -15.91 -10.60 5.96
CA GLY A 230 -16.11 -9.45 5.09
C GLY A 230 -15.25 -8.26 5.48
N GLU A 231 -15.63 -7.05 5.05
CA GLU A 231 -14.91 -5.82 5.37
C GLU A 231 -15.23 -5.37 6.80
N LYS A 232 -14.21 -4.85 7.49
CA LYS A 232 -14.31 -4.33 8.85
C LYS A 232 -13.85 -2.88 8.93
N THR A 233 -14.40 -2.12 9.87
CA THR A 233 -13.91 -0.76 10.17
C THR A 233 -12.51 -0.81 10.80
N ASN A 234 -11.80 0.31 10.79
CA ASN A 234 -10.46 0.39 11.38
C ASN A 234 -10.44 -0.05 12.86
N GLY A 235 -11.48 0.29 13.65
CA GLY A 235 -11.58 -0.10 15.06
C GLY A 235 -11.78 -1.60 15.25
N GLU A 236 -12.72 -2.19 14.50
CA GLU A 236 -12.95 -3.64 14.50
C GLU A 236 -11.71 -4.39 14.01
N LEU A 237 -11.07 -3.89 12.94
CA LEU A 237 -9.87 -4.50 12.37
C LEU A 237 -8.71 -4.54 13.36
N ALA A 238 -8.43 -3.42 14.05
CA ALA A 238 -7.40 -3.35 15.08
C ALA A 238 -7.69 -4.33 16.23
N SER A 239 -8.97 -4.48 16.63
CA SER A 239 -9.39 -5.43 17.65
C SER A 239 -9.18 -6.89 17.22
N HIS A 240 -9.48 -7.22 15.96
CA HIS A 240 -9.23 -8.57 15.43
C HIS A 240 -7.73 -8.89 15.37
N PHE A 241 -6.89 -7.95 14.92
CA PHE A 241 -5.44 -8.12 14.98
C PHE A 241 -4.97 -8.38 16.43
N ALA A 242 -5.34 -7.50 17.37
CA ALA A 242 -4.91 -7.62 18.76
C ALA A 242 -5.36 -8.93 19.43
N SER A 243 -6.43 -9.55 18.96
CA SER A 243 -7.03 -10.76 19.51
C SER A 243 -6.63 -12.05 18.79
N SER A 244 -5.98 -11.95 17.61
CA SER A 244 -5.46 -13.07 16.84
C SER A 244 -4.04 -13.44 17.28
N ASP A 245 -3.60 -14.67 16.99
CA ASP A 245 -2.28 -15.16 17.38
C ASP A 245 -1.22 -14.81 16.34
N VAL A 246 -1.54 -14.91 15.04
CA VAL A 246 -0.63 -14.60 13.93
C VAL A 246 -1.40 -13.97 12.78
N PHE A 247 -0.84 -12.90 12.23
CA PHE A 247 -1.26 -12.37 10.93
C PHE A 247 -0.50 -13.07 9.82
N VAL A 248 -1.23 -13.73 8.90
CA VAL A 248 -0.65 -14.41 7.75
C VAL A 248 -0.79 -13.52 6.51
N PHE A 249 0.33 -13.14 5.93
CA PHE A 249 0.42 -12.27 4.75
C PHE A 249 0.98 -13.05 3.56
N PRO A 250 0.13 -13.76 2.79
CA PRO A 250 0.56 -14.67 1.73
C PRO A 250 0.88 -13.98 0.39
N SER A 251 0.78 -12.66 0.33
CA SER A 251 1.03 -11.90 -0.91
C SER A 251 2.48 -12.00 -1.36
N LYS A 252 2.67 -12.11 -2.70
CA LYS A 252 4.00 -12.12 -3.35
C LYS A 252 4.26 -10.87 -4.19
N THR A 253 3.34 -9.92 -4.23
CA THR A 253 3.37 -8.78 -5.17
C THR A 253 3.27 -7.42 -4.51
N ASP A 254 3.09 -7.35 -3.19
CA ASP A 254 3.00 -6.09 -2.47
C ASP A 254 4.37 -5.37 -2.43
N THR A 255 4.33 -4.07 -2.61
CA THR A 255 5.53 -3.21 -2.60
C THR A 255 5.98 -2.83 -1.18
N PHE A 256 5.07 -2.89 -0.19
CA PHE A 256 5.34 -2.64 1.22
C PHE A 256 4.45 -3.52 2.12
N GLY A 257 3.12 -3.35 2.03
CA GLY A 257 2.18 -4.05 2.89
C GLY A 257 1.89 -3.28 4.19
N ILE A 258 1.17 -2.15 4.12
CA ILE A 258 0.80 -1.35 5.30
C ILE A 258 0.12 -2.20 6.38
N VAL A 259 -0.68 -3.19 5.99
CA VAL A 259 -1.34 -4.12 6.92
C VAL A 259 -0.34 -4.90 7.80
N VAL A 260 0.91 -5.08 7.35
CA VAL A 260 1.99 -5.68 8.16
C VAL A 260 2.34 -4.77 9.32
N THR A 261 2.55 -3.48 9.06
CA THR A 261 2.84 -2.50 10.13
C THR A 261 1.64 -2.24 11.03
N GLU A 262 0.41 -2.31 10.50
CA GLU A 262 -0.83 -2.27 11.29
C GLU A 262 -0.92 -3.46 12.26
N ALA A 263 -0.66 -4.69 11.80
CA ALA A 263 -0.62 -5.88 12.64
C ALA A 263 0.42 -5.77 13.75
N LEU A 264 1.65 -5.33 13.42
CA LEU A 264 2.72 -5.12 14.39
C LEU A 264 2.35 -4.08 15.45
N ASN A 265 1.68 -2.98 15.09
CA ASN A 265 1.18 -1.98 16.04
C ASN A 265 0.07 -2.54 16.96
N CYS A 266 -0.57 -3.64 16.57
CA CYS A 266 -1.49 -4.38 17.43
C CYS A 266 -0.80 -5.48 18.25
N GLY A 267 0.52 -5.58 18.19
CA GLY A 267 1.29 -6.64 18.82
C GLY A 267 1.05 -8.00 18.18
N THR A 268 0.64 -8.08 16.92
CA THR A 268 0.35 -9.34 16.25
C THR A 268 1.54 -9.76 15.41
N PRO A 269 2.17 -10.93 15.70
CA PRO A 269 3.25 -11.48 14.90
C PRO A 269 2.83 -11.73 13.46
N VAL A 270 3.78 -11.65 12.52
CA VAL A 270 3.51 -11.73 11.09
C VAL A 270 4.22 -12.91 10.46
N ALA A 271 3.47 -13.71 9.72
CA ALA A 271 3.99 -14.75 8.84
C ALA A 271 3.86 -14.30 7.37
N ALA A 272 4.95 -14.36 6.61
CA ALA A 272 4.95 -13.94 5.21
C ALA A 272 6.07 -14.62 4.40
N TYR A 273 5.97 -14.52 3.08
CA TYR A 273 7.07 -14.87 2.18
C TYR A 273 8.19 -13.81 2.20
N PRO A 274 9.46 -14.19 1.91
CA PRO A 274 10.60 -13.27 1.86
C PRO A 274 10.64 -12.46 0.54
N VAL A 275 9.54 -11.74 0.27
CA VAL A 275 9.36 -10.89 -0.92
C VAL A 275 9.54 -9.40 -0.57
N PRO A 276 9.72 -8.50 -1.56
CA PRO A 276 9.76 -7.05 -1.31
C PRO A 276 8.60 -6.59 -0.42
N GLY A 277 8.83 -5.64 0.44
CA GLY A 277 7.92 -5.24 1.50
C GLY A 277 8.20 -6.00 2.79
N PRO A 278 7.70 -7.21 3.01
CA PRO A 278 8.05 -8.00 4.20
C PRO A 278 9.55 -8.16 4.40
N LYS A 279 10.32 -8.49 3.35
CA LYS A 279 11.78 -8.61 3.44
C LYS A 279 12.44 -7.34 3.98
N ASP A 280 12.08 -6.19 3.42
CA ASP A 280 12.65 -4.90 3.84
C ASP A 280 12.16 -4.48 5.24
N ILE A 281 10.90 -4.79 5.60
CA ILE A 281 10.35 -4.50 6.93
C ILE A 281 11.10 -5.29 8.00
N PHE A 282 11.34 -6.59 7.78
CA PHE A 282 11.89 -7.47 8.80
C PHE A 282 13.41 -7.67 8.72
N GLU A 283 14.12 -6.99 7.80
CA GLU A 283 15.57 -7.11 7.67
C GLU A 283 16.29 -6.81 8.99
N GLY A 284 17.15 -7.74 9.41
CA GLY A 284 17.91 -7.63 10.67
C GLY A 284 17.07 -7.66 11.94
N SER A 285 15.77 -8.00 11.86
CA SER A 285 14.88 -8.03 13.02
C SER A 285 14.87 -9.40 13.70
N LYS A 286 14.83 -9.38 15.05
CA LYS A 286 14.65 -10.61 15.85
C LYS A 286 13.26 -11.25 15.72
N ILE A 287 12.27 -10.50 15.22
CA ILE A 287 10.91 -11.00 14.93
C ILE A 287 10.74 -11.44 13.47
N ASN A 288 11.83 -11.62 12.74
CA ASN A 288 11.80 -12.07 11.36
C ASN A 288 11.41 -13.55 11.27
N CYS A 289 10.19 -13.80 10.79
CA CYS A 289 9.63 -15.14 10.61
C CYS A 289 9.47 -15.53 9.14
N LEU A 290 10.03 -14.75 8.21
CA LEU A 290 9.87 -14.97 6.77
C LEU A 290 10.43 -16.34 6.37
N ASP A 291 9.70 -17.02 5.48
CA ASP A 291 10.09 -18.31 4.94
C ASP A 291 9.44 -18.55 3.58
N ASP A 292 10.09 -19.31 2.70
CA ASP A 292 9.51 -19.72 1.41
C ASP A 292 8.37 -20.74 1.59
N ASP A 293 8.32 -21.43 2.73
CA ASP A 293 7.17 -22.21 3.19
C ASP A 293 6.33 -21.40 4.18
N LEU A 294 5.10 -21.08 3.78
CA LEU A 294 4.18 -20.27 4.59
C LEU A 294 3.80 -20.95 5.92
N LYS A 295 3.76 -22.30 5.96
CA LYS A 295 3.52 -23.07 7.20
C LYS A 295 4.67 -22.90 8.18
N VAL A 296 5.89 -22.99 7.71
CA VAL A 296 7.09 -22.76 8.53
C VAL A 296 7.13 -21.33 9.04
N SER A 297 6.86 -20.36 8.17
CA SER A 297 6.75 -18.95 8.56
C SER A 297 5.69 -18.72 9.66
N ALA A 298 4.50 -19.30 9.51
CA ALA A 298 3.41 -19.21 10.49
C ALA A 298 3.79 -19.83 11.85
N GLN A 299 4.43 -21.01 11.83
CA GLN A 299 4.90 -21.69 13.05
C GLN A 299 6.00 -20.90 13.78
N LYS A 300 6.91 -20.23 13.05
CA LYS A 300 7.90 -19.31 13.62
C LYS A 300 7.21 -18.11 14.26
N ALA A 301 6.27 -17.49 13.55
CA ALA A 301 5.54 -16.32 14.03
C ALA A 301 4.73 -16.59 15.31
N LEU A 302 4.19 -17.78 15.47
CA LEU A 302 3.45 -18.18 16.67
C LEU A 302 4.29 -18.14 17.95
N LYS A 303 5.61 -18.21 17.83
CA LYS A 303 6.58 -18.20 18.96
C LYS A 303 7.09 -16.80 19.30
N VAL A 304 6.74 -15.79 18.51
CA VAL A 304 7.21 -14.40 18.71
C VAL A 304 6.46 -13.74 19.85
N ASP A 305 7.18 -13.05 20.74
CA ASP A 305 6.57 -12.24 21.79
C ASP A 305 5.86 -11.01 21.18
N ARG A 306 4.62 -10.79 21.61
CA ARG A 306 3.79 -9.67 21.14
C ARG A 306 4.40 -8.30 21.52
N ASN A 307 5.10 -8.21 22.64
CA ASN A 307 5.80 -6.98 23.07
C ASN A 307 6.94 -6.66 22.11
N ASP A 308 7.64 -7.67 21.59
CA ASP A 308 8.68 -7.47 20.59
C ASP A 308 8.11 -6.90 19.28
N CYS A 309 6.89 -7.31 18.90
CA CYS A 309 6.19 -6.73 17.77
C CYS A 309 5.85 -5.25 18.01
N LEU A 310 5.35 -4.90 19.20
CA LEU A 310 5.01 -3.52 19.57
C LEU A 310 6.26 -2.62 19.58
N GLU A 311 7.36 -3.09 20.17
CA GLU A 311 8.62 -2.33 20.17
C GLU A 311 9.15 -2.12 18.74
N PHE A 312 9.12 -3.16 17.93
CA PHE A 312 9.57 -3.06 16.55
C PHE A 312 8.69 -2.12 15.70
N ALA A 313 7.38 -2.09 15.96
CA ALA A 313 6.43 -1.24 15.25
C ALA A 313 6.70 0.26 15.43
N LYS A 314 7.38 0.67 16.51
CA LYS A 314 7.75 2.09 16.78
C LYS A 314 8.58 2.72 15.68
N LYS A 315 9.24 1.92 14.84
CA LYS A 315 10.00 2.38 13.67
C LYS A 315 9.11 2.86 12.51
N PHE A 316 7.83 2.45 12.50
CA PHE A 316 6.91 2.68 11.39
C PHE A 316 5.80 3.65 11.80
N THR A 317 6.13 4.95 11.79
CA THR A 317 5.20 6.03 12.15
C THR A 317 4.82 6.89 10.95
N TRP A 318 3.62 7.45 10.97
CA TRP A 318 3.18 8.39 9.93
C TRP A 318 3.91 9.73 10.03
N GLU A 319 4.37 10.08 11.22
CA GLU A 319 5.21 11.24 11.48
C GLU A 319 6.53 11.15 10.70
N GLU A 320 7.23 10.00 10.76
CA GLU A 320 8.46 9.79 9.99
C GLU A 320 8.19 9.70 8.48
N THR A 321 7.08 9.03 8.10
CA THR A 321 6.62 8.99 6.71
C THR A 321 6.43 10.41 6.13
N ALA A 322 5.75 11.28 6.87
CA ALA A 322 5.51 12.67 6.45
C ALA A 322 6.80 13.50 6.42
N LYS A 323 7.70 13.31 7.37
CA LYS A 323 9.01 13.97 7.41
C LYS A 323 9.87 13.61 6.19
N ILE A 324 9.96 12.31 5.85
CA ILE A 324 10.68 11.87 4.64
C ILE A 324 10.06 12.51 3.40
N PHE A 325 8.72 12.50 3.30
CA PHE A 325 8.01 13.13 2.19
C PHE A 325 8.34 14.62 2.09
N PHE A 326 8.17 15.38 3.16
CA PHE A 326 8.38 16.83 3.17
C PHE A 326 9.80 17.23 2.80
N ASN A 327 10.80 16.51 3.34
CA ASN A 327 12.22 16.81 3.07
C ASN A 327 12.64 16.50 1.61
N ASN A 328 11.80 15.79 0.86
CA ASN A 328 12.13 15.36 -0.51
C ASN A 328 11.18 15.90 -1.58
N ILE A 329 10.15 16.67 -1.22
CA ILE A 329 9.38 17.42 -2.22
C ILE A 329 10.18 18.64 -2.69
N SER A 330 10.11 18.94 -3.98
CA SER A 330 10.90 20.02 -4.59
C SER A 330 10.07 21.31 -4.67
N PRO A 331 10.48 22.39 -4.03
CA PRO A 331 9.78 23.66 -4.15
C PRO A 331 9.95 24.27 -5.55
N ASN A 332 8.95 25.05 -5.99
CA ASN A 332 8.93 25.76 -7.26
C ASN A 332 9.32 27.23 -7.16
N HIS A 333 9.52 27.70 -5.93
CA HIS A 333 9.92 29.09 -5.61
C HIS A 333 11.16 29.12 -4.73
#